data_66c6b4fe77e2cf90c66ec11f4c31275a
#
_entry.id   66c6b4fe77e2cf90c66ec11f4c31275a
#
_cell.length_a   1.000
_cell.length_b   1.000
_cell.length_c   1.000
_cell.angle_alpha   90.00
_cell.angle_beta   90.00
_cell.angle_gamma   90.00
#
_symmetry.space_group_name_H-M   'P 1'
#
loop_
_entity.id
_entity.type
_entity.pdbx_description
1 polymer ?
#
loop_
_entity_poly.entity_id
_entity_poly.type
_entity_poly.pdbx_seq_one_letter_code
_entity_poly.pdbx_strand_id
1 'polypeptide(L)'
;MSPVGATHQTFENKNNNMRFSKLQVLTVMKETGMVPVFYHKDIEVSKKVLKACYEGGVRAFEFTNRGDFAHEVFRDMVKYATAECPEMIMGIGSIVDAPTASLYIQMGANFIVGPLYNPDVAKVANRRLIPYAPGCGSVTEVGYAQEMGCDICKVFPGDVLGAGFVKGLKAPMPWSNLMVTGGVKPEEANLKAWFDAGVTCVGMGSNLFPAEIINNENWQGITKLCADALEIIKKVRKN
;
A
#
# COMPACT_ATOMS: atom_id res chain seq x y z
N MET A 1 -32.80 -9.01 23.72
CA MET A 1 -32.32 -8.76 22.35
C MET A 1 -30.80 -8.90 22.37
N SER A 2 -30.28 -10.02 21.90
CA SER A 2 -28.85 -10.33 21.87
C SER A 2 -28.17 -9.66 20.68
N PRO A 3 -26.93 -9.15 20.79
CA PRO A 3 -26.23 -8.57 19.66
C PRO A 3 -25.76 -9.69 18.71
N VAL A 4 -26.06 -9.52 17.46
CA VAL A 4 -25.63 -10.39 16.36
C VAL A 4 -24.11 -10.24 16.23
N GLY A 5 -23.38 -11.29 16.57
CA GLY A 5 -21.95 -11.39 16.34
C GLY A 5 -21.66 -11.47 14.84
N ALA A 6 -20.94 -10.50 14.33
CA ALA A 6 -20.42 -10.55 12.97
C ALA A 6 -19.31 -11.62 12.90
N THR A 7 -19.68 -12.80 12.44
CA THR A 7 -18.72 -13.83 12.05
C THR A 7 -18.04 -13.38 10.76
N HIS A 8 -16.74 -13.08 10.81
CA HIS A 8 -15.90 -12.98 9.63
C HIS A 8 -15.91 -14.35 8.93
N GLN A 9 -16.76 -14.49 7.92
CA GLN A 9 -16.67 -15.61 6.99
C GLN A 9 -15.41 -15.43 6.15
N THR A 10 -14.41 -16.26 6.40
CA THR A 10 -13.29 -16.48 5.48
C THR A 10 -13.85 -17.13 4.22
N PHE A 11 -14.04 -16.36 3.17
CA PHE A 11 -14.37 -16.87 1.85
C PHE A 11 -13.11 -17.56 1.29
N GLU A 12 -12.97 -18.86 1.53
CA GLU A 12 -12.03 -19.70 0.79
C GLU A 12 -12.47 -19.75 -0.68
N ASN A 13 -11.83 -18.97 -1.51
CA ASN A 13 -12.04 -18.99 -2.95
C ASN A 13 -11.26 -20.16 -3.58
N LYS A 14 -11.82 -21.36 -3.52
CA LYS A 14 -11.17 -22.64 -3.95
C LYS A 14 -10.81 -22.73 -5.44
N ASN A 15 -11.18 -21.73 -6.26
CA ASN A 15 -11.04 -21.79 -7.73
C ASN A 15 -10.31 -20.59 -8.36
N ASN A 16 -9.66 -19.72 -7.58
CA ASN A 16 -8.95 -18.59 -8.16
C ASN A 16 -7.46 -18.69 -7.84
N ASN A 17 -6.62 -18.74 -8.88
CA ASN A 17 -5.15 -18.72 -8.75
C ASN A 17 -4.60 -17.42 -8.17
N MET A 18 -5.45 -16.40 -7.98
CA MET A 18 -5.08 -15.14 -7.33
C MET A 18 -5.48 -15.18 -5.85
N ARG A 19 -4.54 -14.85 -4.97
CA ARG A 19 -4.77 -14.85 -3.50
C ARG A 19 -5.85 -13.85 -3.08
N PHE A 20 -5.91 -12.67 -3.74
CA PHE A 20 -6.84 -11.60 -3.42
C PHE A 20 -7.46 -11.00 -4.68
N SER A 21 -8.75 -10.74 -4.66
CA SER A 21 -9.45 -10.00 -5.70
C SER A 21 -9.19 -8.49 -5.59
N LYS A 22 -9.41 -7.75 -6.68
CA LYS A 22 -9.31 -6.28 -6.71
C LYS A 22 -10.13 -5.64 -5.58
N LEU A 23 -11.35 -6.12 -5.34
CA LEU A 23 -12.23 -5.59 -4.30
C LEU A 23 -11.65 -5.81 -2.89
N GLN A 24 -11.13 -7.00 -2.61
CA GLN A 24 -10.48 -7.28 -1.33
C GLN A 24 -9.28 -6.37 -1.08
N VAL A 25 -8.41 -6.19 -2.09
CA VAL A 25 -7.24 -5.30 -2.00
C VAL A 25 -7.66 -3.88 -1.65
N LEU A 26 -8.61 -3.31 -2.40
CA LEU A 26 -9.09 -1.94 -2.19
C LEU A 26 -9.78 -1.76 -0.83
N THR A 27 -10.56 -2.75 -0.42
CA THR A 27 -11.22 -2.75 0.90
C THR A 27 -10.18 -2.75 2.03
N VAL A 28 -9.19 -3.63 1.98
CA VAL A 28 -8.13 -3.72 2.99
C VAL A 28 -7.32 -2.42 3.05
N MET A 29 -6.91 -1.87 1.91
CA MET A 29 -6.18 -0.60 1.88
C MET A 29 -7.00 0.54 2.51
N LYS A 30 -8.30 0.60 2.22
CA LYS A 30 -9.21 1.59 2.80
C LYS A 30 -9.42 1.37 4.30
N GLU A 31 -9.65 0.13 4.74
CA GLU A 31 -9.97 -0.17 6.14
C GLU A 31 -8.76 0.01 7.06
N THR A 32 -7.59 -0.51 6.68
CA THR A 32 -6.37 -0.39 7.47
C THR A 32 -5.79 1.03 7.42
N GLY A 33 -5.94 1.72 6.29
CA GLY A 33 -5.47 3.10 6.10
C GLY A 33 -3.96 3.23 5.98
N MET A 34 -3.18 2.14 5.99
CA MET A 34 -1.72 2.16 5.90
C MET A 34 -1.18 1.07 4.98
N VAL A 35 -0.24 1.46 4.13
CA VAL A 35 0.56 0.58 3.27
C VAL A 35 2.04 0.87 3.55
N PRO A 36 2.75 0.05 4.32
CA PRO A 36 4.20 0.14 4.44
C PRO A 36 4.88 0.01 3.10
N VAL A 37 5.91 0.85 2.86
CA VAL A 37 6.69 0.90 1.62
C VAL A 37 8.14 0.57 1.93
N PHE A 38 8.64 -0.56 1.43
CA PHE A 38 9.94 -1.08 1.82
C PHE A 38 10.72 -1.65 0.63
N TYR A 39 12.04 -1.59 0.74
CA TYR A 39 12.99 -2.29 -0.13
C TYR A 39 14.20 -2.73 0.67
N HIS A 40 14.62 -3.95 0.45
CA HIS A 40 15.93 -4.45 0.85
C HIS A 40 16.38 -5.51 -0.17
N LYS A 41 17.68 -5.52 -0.50
CA LYS A 41 18.24 -6.48 -1.47
C LYS A 41 18.34 -7.90 -0.92
N ASP A 42 18.46 -8.03 0.40
CA ASP A 42 18.54 -9.32 1.09
C ASP A 42 17.13 -9.84 1.35
N ILE A 43 16.88 -11.06 0.88
CA ILE A 43 15.59 -11.73 1.03
C ILE A 43 15.25 -12.07 2.47
N GLU A 44 16.24 -12.46 3.28
CA GLU A 44 16.00 -12.85 4.67
C GLU A 44 15.62 -11.63 5.53
N VAL A 45 16.28 -10.49 5.32
CA VAL A 45 15.88 -9.20 5.92
C VAL A 45 14.46 -8.83 5.48
N SER A 46 14.17 -8.95 4.18
CA SER A 46 12.86 -8.62 3.62
C SER A 46 11.74 -9.48 4.21
N LYS A 47 11.96 -10.78 4.40
CA LYS A 47 11.02 -11.70 5.08
C LYS A 47 10.81 -11.32 6.55
N LYS A 48 11.87 -10.98 7.27
CA LYS A 48 11.78 -10.58 8.69
C LYS A 48 10.97 -9.29 8.86
N VAL A 49 11.23 -8.30 8.00
CA VAL A 49 10.45 -7.04 7.99
C VAL A 49 8.99 -7.30 7.66
N LEU A 50 8.71 -8.10 6.62
CA LEU A 50 7.35 -8.46 6.23
C LEU A 50 6.60 -9.16 7.39
N LYS A 51 7.23 -10.12 8.04
CA LYS A 51 6.67 -10.83 9.20
C LYS A 51 6.38 -9.89 10.36
N ALA A 52 7.34 -9.01 10.68
CA ALA A 52 7.17 -8.01 11.74
C ALA A 52 6.00 -7.04 11.44
N CYS A 53 5.86 -6.59 10.19
CA CYS A 53 4.71 -5.80 9.77
C CYS A 53 3.39 -6.56 9.93
N TYR A 54 3.35 -7.83 9.52
CA TYR A 54 2.17 -8.68 9.65
C TYR A 54 1.74 -8.87 11.10
N GLU A 55 2.68 -9.16 11.99
CA GLU A 55 2.47 -9.28 13.43
C GLU A 55 2.02 -7.95 14.07
N GLY A 56 2.47 -6.81 13.52
CA GLY A 56 2.03 -5.47 13.90
C GLY A 56 0.64 -5.08 13.36
N GLY A 57 -0.06 -5.99 12.67
CA GLY A 57 -1.42 -5.76 12.18
C GLY A 57 -1.51 -5.25 10.74
N VAL A 58 -0.40 -5.09 10.03
CA VAL A 58 -0.38 -4.70 8.60
C VAL A 58 -1.00 -5.80 7.75
N ARG A 59 -1.81 -5.41 6.75
CA ARG A 59 -2.48 -6.34 5.81
C ARG A 59 -2.26 -6.01 4.34
N ALA A 60 -1.64 -4.86 4.02
CA ALA A 60 -1.19 -4.52 2.67
C ALA A 60 0.24 -3.98 2.75
N PHE A 61 1.14 -4.49 1.92
CA PHE A 61 2.57 -4.19 1.96
C PHE A 61 3.10 -3.93 0.55
N GLU A 62 3.75 -2.79 0.33
CA GLU A 62 4.39 -2.40 -0.92
C GLU A 62 5.89 -2.71 -0.85
N PHE A 63 6.35 -3.73 -1.55
CA PHE A 63 7.77 -3.87 -1.88
C PHE A 63 8.09 -2.97 -3.06
N THR A 64 9.29 -2.39 -3.16
CA THR A 64 9.61 -1.49 -4.27
C THR A 64 10.64 -2.08 -5.22
N ASN A 65 10.41 -1.92 -6.51
CA ASN A 65 11.33 -2.32 -7.58
C ASN A 65 12.52 -1.34 -7.65
N ARG A 66 13.45 -1.46 -6.71
CA ARG A 66 14.66 -0.63 -6.63
C ARG A 66 15.90 -1.50 -6.65
N GLY A 67 16.74 -1.32 -7.66
CA GLY A 67 17.97 -2.08 -7.84
C GLY A 67 17.78 -3.39 -8.61
N ASP A 68 18.92 -3.95 -9.00
CA ASP A 68 18.99 -5.16 -9.80
C ASP A 68 18.45 -6.36 -9.01
N PHE A 69 17.82 -7.29 -9.73
CA PHE A 69 17.23 -8.51 -9.16
C PHE A 69 16.14 -8.33 -8.10
N ALA A 70 15.58 -7.11 -7.94
CA ALA A 70 14.47 -6.87 -7.02
C ALA A 70 13.28 -7.80 -7.27
N HIS A 71 13.08 -8.23 -8.50
CA HIS A 71 12.02 -9.17 -8.91
C HIS A 71 12.21 -10.57 -8.31
N GLU A 72 13.43 -11.04 -8.10
CA GLU A 72 13.70 -12.33 -7.44
C GLU A 72 13.36 -12.26 -5.96
N VAL A 73 13.76 -11.17 -5.28
CA VAL A 73 13.40 -10.92 -3.89
C VAL A 73 11.88 -10.87 -3.73
N PHE A 74 11.19 -10.11 -4.59
CA PHE A 74 9.73 -10.01 -4.56
C PHE A 74 9.04 -11.37 -4.74
N ARG A 75 9.48 -12.17 -5.73
CA ARG A 75 8.96 -13.52 -5.97
C ARG A 75 9.01 -14.37 -4.69
N ASP A 76 10.15 -14.36 -4.01
CA ASP A 76 10.36 -15.21 -2.83
C ASP A 76 9.64 -14.63 -1.59
N MET A 77 9.47 -13.28 -1.51
CA MET A 77 8.58 -12.66 -0.52
C MET A 77 7.12 -13.05 -0.71
N VAL A 78 6.61 -13.12 -1.95
CA VAL A 78 5.23 -13.55 -2.23
C VAL A 78 5.01 -14.99 -1.81
N LYS A 79 5.97 -15.90 -2.08
CA LYS A 79 5.91 -17.29 -1.62
C LYS A 79 5.88 -17.37 -0.10
N TYR A 80 6.77 -16.62 0.55
CA TYR A 80 6.83 -16.55 2.01
C TYR A 80 5.53 -16.00 2.60
N ALA A 81 5.02 -14.88 2.07
CA ALA A 81 3.75 -14.30 2.50
C ALA A 81 2.58 -15.28 2.35
N THR A 82 2.60 -16.11 1.30
CA THR A 82 1.56 -17.14 1.09
C THR A 82 1.57 -18.19 2.18
N ALA A 83 2.75 -18.60 2.65
CA ALA A 83 2.91 -19.64 3.67
C ALA A 83 2.75 -19.10 5.10
N GLU A 84 3.36 -17.95 5.41
CA GLU A 84 3.57 -17.48 6.78
C GLU A 84 2.71 -16.26 7.17
N CYS A 85 2.18 -15.53 6.18
CA CYS A 85 1.38 -14.32 6.38
C CYS A 85 0.14 -14.35 5.48
N PRO A 86 -0.80 -15.30 5.67
CA PRO A 86 -1.85 -15.61 4.69
C PRO A 86 -2.79 -14.43 4.37
N GLU A 87 -2.94 -13.49 5.28
CA GLU A 87 -3.78 -12.28 5.06
C GLU A 87 -2.99 -11.09 4.50
N MET A 88 -1.68 -11.22 4.29
CA MET A 88 -0.85 -10.14 3.75
C MET A 88 -1.04 -10.00 2.24
N ILE A 89 -1.51 -8.85 1.81
CA ILE A 89 -1.63 -8.45 0.42
C ILE A 89 -0.30 -7.87 -0.03
N MET A 90 0.32 -8.50 -1.04
CA MET A 90 1.62 -8.08 -1.55
C MET A 90 1.47 -7.20 -2.77
N GLY A 91 1.97 -5.99 -2.71
CA GLY A 91 2.06 -5.07 -3.82
C GLY A 91 3.49 -4.74 -4.22
N ILE A 92 3.61 -4.16 -5.39
CA ILE A 92 4.90 -3.71 -5.94
C ILE A 92 4.86 -2.23 -6.30
N GLY A 93 5.85 -1.49 -5.82
CA GLY A 93 6.05 -0.07 -6.12
C GLY A 93 7.22 0.20 -7.04
N SER A 94 7.40 1.47 -7.39
CA SER A 94 8.42 1.94 -8.33
C SER A 94 8.25 1.37 -9.75
N ILE A 95 7.02 1.09 -10.17
CA ILE A 95 6.69 0.60 -11.51
C ILE A 95 6.43 1.77 -12.44
N VAL A 96 7.20 1.84 -13.51
CA VAL A 96 7.17 2.96 -14.47
C VAL A 96 6.71 2.57 -15.88
N ASP A 97 6.61 1.27 -16.17
CA ASP A 97 6.26 0.76 -17.52
C ASP A 97 5.41 -0.52 -17.44
N ALA A 98 4.70 -0.80 -18.54
CA ALA A 98 3.78 -1.93 -18.64
C ALA A 98 4.47 -3.31 -18.68
N PRO A 99 5.61 -3.51 -19.36
CA PRO A 99 6.34 -4.78 -19.30
C PRO A 99 6.74 -5.15 -17.88
N THR A 100 7.30 -4.21 -17.13
CA THR A 100 7.67 -4.42 -15.72
C THR A 100 6.43 -4.72 -14.85
N ALA A 101 5.33 -4.01 -15.05
CA ALA A 101 4.06 -4.30 -14.37
C ALA A 101 3.60 -5.75 -14.64
N SER A 102 3.64 -6.19 -15.91
CA SER A 102 3.27 -7.55 -16.32
C SER A 102 4.11 -8.62 -15.63
N LEU A 103 5.42 -8.40 -15.54
CA LEU A 103 6.35 -9.30 -14.86
C LEU A 103 5.96 -9.50 -13.38
N TYR A 104 5.75 -8.41 -12.66
CA TYR A 104 5.40 -8.49 -11.23
C TYR A 104 3.99 -9.04 -10.98
N ILE A 105 3.02 -8.75 -11.85
CA ILE A 105 1.69 -9.38 -11.78
C ILE A 105 1.82 -10.90 -11.95
N GLN A 106 2.66 -11.35 -12.88
CA GLN A 106 2.93 -12.79 -13.08
C GLN A 106 3.59 -13.43 -11.85
N MET A 107 4.37 -12.67 -11.08
CA MET A 107 4.98 -13.11 -9.82
C MET A 107 4.04 -13.07 -8.62
N GLY A 108 2.81 -12.60 -8.79
CA GLY A 108 1.79 -12.60 -7.74
C GLY A 108 1.57 -11.25 -7.05
N ALA A 109 1.97 -10.13 -7.67
CA ALA A 109 1.59 -8.82 -7.18
C ALA A 109 0.07 -8.65 -7.19
N ASN A 110 -0.49 -8.26 -6.05
CA ASN A 110 -1.92 -8.03 -5.86
C ASN A 110 -2.32 -6.56 -6.12
N PHE A 111 -1.36 -5.65 -6.12
CA PHE A 111 -1.52 -4.26 -6.54
C PHE A 111 -0.21 -3.68 -7.07
N ILE A 112 -0.32 -2.67 -7.90
CA ILE A 112 0.80 -1.95 -8.53
C ILE A 112 0.80 -0.51 -8.04
N VAL A 113 2.00 0.03 -7.74
CA VAL A 113 2.18 1.45 -7.42
C VAL A 113 3.26 2.03 -8.34
N GLY A 114 2.99 3.17 -8.94
CA GLY A 114 3.94 3.91 -9.76
C GLY A 114 4.37 5.23 -9.11
N PRO A 115 5.54 5.77 -9.46
CA PRO A 115 5.92 7.13 -9.08
C PRO A 115 5.27 8.20 -9.99
N LEU A 116 4.72 7.79 -11.11
CA LEU A 116 4.08 8.61 -12.14
C LEU A 116 2.84 7.89 -12.70
N TYR A 117 1.98 8.64 -13.37
CA TYR A 117 0.87 8.06 -14.14
C TYR A 117 1.38 7.53 -15.50
N ASN A 118 1.07 6.28 -15.78
CA ASN A 118 1.34 5.65 -17.09
C ASN A 118 0.08 4.89 -17.56
N PRO A 119 -0.56 5.32 -18.67
CA PRO A 119 -1.79 4.72 -19.18
C PRO A 119 -1.60 3.26 -19.63
N ASP A 120 -0.41 2.85 -20.08
CA ASP A 120 -0.18 1.47 -20.48
C ASP A 120 -0.06 0.53 -19.29
N VAL A 121 0.48 1.00 -18.16
CA VAL A 121 0.41 0.28 -16.87
C VAL A 121 -1.06 0.11 -16.43
N ALA A 122 -1.87 1.18 -16.54
CA ALA A 122 -3.29 1.10 -16.21
C ALA A 122 -4.02 0.06 -17.06
N LYS A 123 -3.77 0.02 -18.38
CA LYS A 123 -4.37 -0.98 -19.29
C LYS A 123 -3.99 -2.41 -18.89
N VAL A 124 -2.73 -2.67 -18.59
CA VAL A 124 -2.25 -4.01 -18.17
C VAL A 124 -2.89 -4.41 -16.85
N ALA A 125 -2.90 -3.53 -15.86
CA ALA A 125 -3.49 -3.76 -14.56
C ALA A 125 -5.01 -4.04 -14.67
N ASN A 126 -5.74 -3.24 -15.45
CA ASN A 126 -7.17 -3.42 -15.68
C ASN A 126 -7.51 -4.75 -16.35
N ARG A 127 -6.73 -5.19 -17.36
CA ARG A 127 -6.92 -6.51 -18.00
C ARG A 127 -6.80 -7.68 -17.05
N ARG A 128 -6.10 -7.51 -15.94
CA ARG A 128 -5.84 -8.54 -14.92
C ARG A 128 -6.64 -8.30 -13.64
N LEU A 129 -7.46 -7.24 -13.59
CA LEU A 129 -8.20 -6.79 -12.41
C LEU A 129 -7.28 -6.59 -11.20
N ILE A 130 -6.10 -6.02 -11.43
CA ILE A 130 -5.13 -5.64 -10.41
C ILE A 130 -5.27 -4.14 -10.14
N PRO A 131 -5.43 -3.67 -8.90
CA PRO A 131 -5.41 -2.25 -8.60
C PRO A 131 -4.08 -1.60 -9.01
N TYR A 132 -4.16 -0.43 -9.64
CA TYR A 132 -3.01 0.41 -9.94
C TYR A 132 -3.17 1.76 -9.26
N ALA A 133 -2.21 2.14 -8.43
CA ALA A 133 -2.12 3.44 -7.76
C ALA A 133 -0.98 4.26 -8.40
N PRO A 134 -1.24 5.02 -9.47
CA PRO A 134 -0.25 5.86 -10.13
C PRO A 134 0.14 7.07 -9.27
N GLY A 135 1.39 7.48 -9.33
CA GLY A 135 1.88 8.74 -8.79
C GLY A 135 1.31 9.92 -9.59
N CYS A 136 0.70 10.86 -8.88
CA CYS A 136 0.08 12.06 -9.43
C CYS A 136 0.55 13.28 -8.63
N GLY A 137 1.10 14.26 -9.32
CA GLY A 137 1.54 15.56 -8.76
C GLY A 137 0.61 16.72 -9.11
N SER A 138 -0.46 16.47 -9.87
CA SER A 138 -1.44 17.48 -10.28
C SER A 138 -2.86 16.93 -10.29
N VAL A 139 -3.84 17.83 -10.24
CA VAL A 139 -5.27 17.50 -10.36
C VAL A 139 -5.59 16.84 -11.71
N THR A 140 -4.92 17.30 -12.78
CA THR A 140 -5.08 16.75 -14.13
C THR A 140 -4.62 15.29 -14.21
N GLU A 141 -3.48 14.96 -13.60
CA GLU A 141 -2.99 13.57 -13.58
C GLU A 141 -3.93 12.65 -12.78
N VAL A 142 -4.49 13.14 -11.66
CA VAL A 142 -5.52 12.39 -10.92
C VAL A 142 -6.75 12.16 -11.78
N GLY A 143 -7.20 13.18 -12.54
CA GLY A 143 -8.32 13.05 -13.46
C GLY A 143 -8.07 11.99 -14.53
N TYR A 144 -6.93 12.03 -15.21
CA TYR A 144 -6.57 11.02 -16.22
C TYR A 144 -6.42 9.62 -15.63
N ALA A 145 -5.84 9.49 -14.44
CA ALA A 145 -5.73 8.20 -13.77
C ALA A 145 -7.12 7.60 -13.47
N GLN A 146 -8.05 8.41 -12.97
CA GLN A 146 -9.43 7.98 -12.70
C GLN A 146 -10.19 7.62 -13.98
N GLU A 147 -10.01 8.38 -15.07
CA GLU A 147 -10.57 8.07 -16.38
C GLU A 147 -10.10 6.69 -16.88
N MET A 148 -8.87 6.31 -16.57
CA MET A 148 -8.31 5.00 -16.87
C MET A 148 -8.62 3.92 -15.81
N GLY A 149 -9.58 4.16 -14.91
CA GLY A 149 -10.07 3.17 -13.94
C GLY A 149 -9.14 2.92 -12.75
N CYS A 150 -8.27 3.87 -12.41
CA CYS A 150 -7.47 3.80 -11.18
C CYS A 150 -8.35 4.18 -9.99
N ASP A 151 -8.66 3.21 -9.13
CA ASP A 151 -9.55 3.40 -7.97
C ASP A 151 -8.91 4.22 -6.86
N ILE A 152 -7.58 4.14 -6.73
CA ILE A 152 -6.78 4.93 -5.79
C ILE A 152 -5.66 5.61 -6.58
N CYS A 153 -5.52 6.94 -6.41
CA CYS A 153 -4.41 7.71 -6.97
C CYS A 153 -3.40 8.05 -5.88
N LYS A 154 -2.11 7.84 -6.15
CA LYS A 154 -1.05 8.18 -5.22
C LYS A 154 -0.65 9.63 -5.37
N VAL A 155 -0.83 10.44 -4.33
CA VAL A 155 -0.27 11.79 -4.24
C VAL A 155 1.23 11.68 -3.95
N PHE A 156 2.06 12.12 -4.90
CA PHE A 156 3.51 11.96 -4.81
C PHE A 156 4.27 13.07 -5.57
N PRO A 157 5.36 13.64 -5.00
CA PRO A 157 5.84 13.46 -3.61
C PRO A 157 4.97 14.19 -2.58
N GLY A 158 4.52 13.44 -1.55
CA GLY A 158 3.58 14.00 -0.56
C GLY A 158 4.16 15.13 0.29
N ASP A 159 5.43 15.02 0.66
CA ASP A 159 6.15 16.04 1.43
C ASP A 159 6.30 17.39 0.68
N VAL A 160 6.34 17.35 -0.64
CA VAL A 160 6.40 18.55 -1.49
C VAL A 160 5.01 19.16 -1.67
N LEU A 161 3.99 18.33 -1.93
CA LEU A 161 2.63 18.78 -2.23
C LEU A 161 1.85 19.19 -0.97
N GLY A 162 2.07 18.47 0.13
CA GLY A 162 1.43 18.73 1.42
C GLY A 162 -0.05 18.37 1.49
N ALA A 163 -0.59 18.37 2.71
CA ALA A 163 -2.02 18.09 2.96
C ALA A 163 -2.96 19.13 2.33
N GLY A 164 -2.47 20.34 2.11
CA GLY A 164 -3.20 21.41 1.41
C GLY A 164 -3.56 21.06 -0.02
N PHE A 165 -2.68 20.39 -0.75
CA PHE A 165 -2.95 19.89 -2.10
C PHE A 165 -4.10 18.86 -2.09
N VAL A 166 -4.06 17.89 -1.17
CA VAL A 166 -5.13 16.89 -1.01
C VAL A 166 -6.47 17.56 -0.73
N LYS A 167 -6.51 18.51 0.22
CA LYS A 167 -7.71 19.24 0.57
C LYS A 167 -8.26 20.06 -0.61
N GLY A 168 -7.38 20.75 -1.34
CA GLY A 168 -7.74 21.51 -2.53
C GLY A 168 -8.29 20.65 -3.66
N LEU A 169 -7.73 19.45 -3.87
CA LEU A 169 -8.22 18.48 -4.85
C LEU A 169 -9.58 17.92 -4.44
N LYS A 170 -9.72 17.51 -3.18
CA LYS A 170 -10.96 16.90 -2.65
C LYS A 170 -12.16 17.85 -2.67
N ALA A 171 -11.94 19.15 -2.64
CA ALA A 171 -13.04 20.12 -2.68
C ALA A 171 -13.89 19.98 -3.96
N PRO A 172 -13.34 20.07 -5.19
CA PRO A 172 -14.10 19.84 -6.42
C PRO A 172 -14.28 18.36 -6.78
N MET A 173 -13.47 17.45 -6.25
CA MET A 173 -13.47 16.04 -6.59
C MET A 173 -13.60 15.14 -5.34
N PRO A 174 -14.69 15.26 -4.56
CA PRO A 174 -14.84 14.55 -3.27
C PRO A 174 -14.87 13.02 -3.41
N TRP A 175 -15.18 12.50 -4.58
CA TRP A 175 -15.18 11.06 -4.89
C TRP A 175 -13.79 10.45 -5.01
N SER A 176 -12.72 11.25 -5.16
CA SER A 176 -11.36 10.74 -5.37
C SER A 176 -10.84 10.00 -4.15
N ASN A 177 -10.36 8.75 -4.35
CA ASN A 177 -9.62 8.03 -3.33
C ASN A 177 -8.13 8.30 -3.51
N LEU A 178 -7.49 8.80 -2.46
CA LEU A 178 -6.10 9.24 -2.51
C LEU A 178 -5.25 8.48 -1.49
N MET A 179 -4.08 8.03 -1.93
CA MET A 179 -3.02 7.51 -1.09
C MET A 179 -1.86 8.50 -1.12
N VAL A 180 -1.41 9.01 0.02
CA VAL A 180 -0.23 9.87 0.04
C VAL A 180 1.02 9.07 0.37
N THR A 181 2.13 9.36 -0.32
CA THR A 181 3.46 8.80 -0.02
C THR A 181 4.52 9.90 -0.12
N GLY A 182 5.45 9.93 0.84
CA GLY A 182 6.41 11.00 1.06
C GLY A 182 6.00 11.89 2.23
N GLY A 183 6.90 12.07 3.22
CA GLY A 183 6.65 12.89 4.40
C GLY A 183 5.65 12.31 5.41
N VAL A 184 5.17 11.09 5.21
CA VAL A 184 4.29 10.42 6.17
C VAL A 184 5.10 9.86 7.33
N LYS A 185 4.69 10.23 8.55
CA LYS A 185 5.34 9.80 9.80
C LYS A 185 4.34 9.11 10.72
N PRO A 186 4.77 8.14 11.54
CA PRO A 186 3.92 7.46 12.52
C PRO A 186 3.66 8.34 13.76
N GLU A 187 3.28 9.59 13.54
CA GLU A 187 3.02 10.62 14.56
C GLU A 187 1.58 11.10 14.44
N GLU A 188 0.88 11.28 15.56
CA GLU A 188 -0.54 11.65 15.57
C GLU A 188 -0.82 12.94 14.79
N ALA A 189 -0.02 13.99 14.99
CA ALA A 189 -0.19 15.26 14.30
C ALA A 189 -0.01 15.13 12.78
N ASN A 190 0.98 14.34 12.32
CA ASN A 190 1.23 14.10 10.91
C ASN A 190 0.11 13.29 10.26
N LEU A 191 -0.26 12.16 10.86
CA LEU A 191 -1.33 11.30 10.36
C LEU A 191 -2.69 12.03 10.39
N LYS A 192 -2.98 12.77 11.45
CA LYS A 192 -4.20 13.57 11.53
C LYS A 192 -4.29 14.59 10.39
N ALA A 193 -3.21 15.31 10.09
CA ALA A 193 -3.19 16.28 9.01
C ALA A 193 -3.54 15.65 7.65
N TRP A 194 -3.04 14.45 7.36
CA TRP A 194 -3.35 13.74 6.13
C TRP A 194 -4.80 13.23 6.07
N PHE A 195 -5.27 12.59 7.13
CA PHE A 195 -6.65 12.06 7.15
C PHE A 195 -7.71 13.17 7.20
N ASP A 196 -7.46 14.29 7.91
CA ASP A 196 -8.34 15.48 7.88
C ASP A 196 -8.39 16.13 6.49
N ALA A 197 -7.32 16.00 5.70
CA ALA A 197 -7.32 16.45 4.30
C ALA A 197 -8.14 15.54 3.38
N GLY A 198 -8.48 14.33 3.81
CA GLY A 198 -9.36 13.40 3.11
C GLY A 198 -8.64 12.28 2.35
N VAL A 199 -7.41 11.89 2.74
CA VAL A 199 -6.77 10.69 2.16
C VAL A 199 -7.50 9.42 2.57
N THR A 200 -7.51 8.43 1.68
CA THR A 200 -8.07 7.10 1.93
C THR A 200 -7.11 6.25 2.75
N CYS A 201 -5.83 6.30 2.40
CA CYS A 201 -4.74 5.61 3.09
C CYS A 201 -3.42 6.35 2.90
N VAL A 202 -2.40 5.91 3.62
CA VAL A 202 -1.04 6.46 3.54
C VAL A 202 -0.03 5.38 3.19
N GLY A 203 0.94 5.72 2.32
CA GLY A 203 2.14 4.93 2.08
C GLY A 203 3.25 5.40 3.00
N MET A 204 3.74 4.55 3.89
CA MET A 204 4.75 4.92 4.89
C MET A 204 6.05 4.16 4.66
N GLY A 205 7.11 4.88 4.28
CA GLY A 205 8.42 4.34 3.96
C GLY A 205 9.42 4.43 5.12
N SER A 206 10.53 5.14 4.91
CA SER A 206 11.68 5.19 5.82
C SER A 206 11.36 5.59 7.26
N ASN A 207 10.31 6.39 7.48
CA ASN A 207 9.89 6.77 8.83
C ASN A 207 9.30 5.59 9.63
N LEU A 208 8.83 4.53 8.96
CA LEU A 208 8.37 3.29 9.59
C LEU A 208 9.53 2.28 9.76
N PHE A 209 10.58 2.43 8.96
CA PHE A 209 11.74 1.54 8.91
C PHE A 209 13.05 2.28 9.16
N PRO A 210 13.28 2.80 10.39
CA PRO A 210 14.55 3.43 10.73
C PRO A 210 15.73 2.48 10.48
N ALA A 211 16.80 2.98 9.84
CA ALA A 211 17.96 2.16 9.50
C ALA A 211 18.58 1.48 10.73
N GLU A 212 18.56 2.13 11.89
CA GLU A 212 19.06 1.58 13.15
C GLU A 212 18.28 0.31 13.56
N ILE A 213 16.96 0.31 13.41
CA ILE A 213 16.12 -0.85 13.74
C ILE A 213 16.44 -2.03 12.83
N ILE A 214 16.62 -1.76 11.52
CA ILE A 214 16.95 -2.80 10.52
C ILE A 214 18.36 -3.35 10.78
N ASN A 215 19.36 -2.47 10.97
CA ASN A 215 20.77 -2.85 11.18
C ASN A 215 20.98 -3.64 12.48
N ASN A 216 20.20 -3.36 13.51
CA ASN A 216 20.24 -4.07 14.80
C ASN A 216 19.30 -5.28 14.84
N GLU A 217 18.68 -5.63 13.72
CA GLU A 217 17.71 -6.75 13.62
C GLU A 217 16.58 -6.70 14.66
N ASN A 218 16.18 -5.49 15.06
CA ASN A 218 15.12 -5.30 16.06
C ASN A 218 13.72 -5.41 15.41
N TRP A 219 13.33 -6.62 15.03
CA TRP A 219 12.07 -6.89 14.35
C TRP A 219 10.85 -6.58 15.22
N GLN A 220 10.95 -6.77 16.54
CA GLN A 220 9.90 -6.39 17.48
C GLN A 220 9.67 -4.87 17.51
N GLY A 221 10.73 -4.09 17.30
CA GLY A 221 10.61 -2.64 17.13
C GLY A 221 9.75 -2.26 15.93
N ILE A 222 9.89 -2.96 14.80
CA ILE A 222 9.04 -2.76 13.61
C ILE A 222 7.59 -3.17 13.91
N THR A 223 7.38 -4.32 14.56
CA THR A 223 6.04 -4.78 14.97
C THR A 223 5.34 -3.71 15.79
N LYS A 224 6.05 -3.15 16.78
CA LYS A 224 5.51 -2.10 17.63
C LYS A 224 5.21 -0.81 16.85
N LEU A 225 6.12 -0.34 16.00
CA LEU A 225 5.90 0.86 15.18
C LEU A 225 4.69 0.70 14.26
N CYS A 226 4.49 -0.47 13.67
CA CYS A 226 3.33 -0.75 12.84
C CYS A 226 2.04 -0.73 13.65
N ALA A 227 2.01 -1.39 14.80
CA ALA A 227 0.85 -1.43 15.68
C ALA A 227 0.47 -0.03 16.18
N ASP A 228 1.44 0.74 16.67
CA ASP A 228 1.23 2.10 17.16
C ASP A 228 0.70 3.01 16.03
N ALA A 229 1.26 2.93 14.83
CA ALA A 229 0.81 3.70 13.67
C ALA A 229 -0.66 3.37 13.29
N LEU A 230 -1.02 2.08 13.28
CA LEU A 230 -2.38 1.65 12.99
C LEU A 230 -3.39 2.11 14.06
N GLU A 231 -3.01 2.10 15.33
CA GLU A 231 -3.87 2.62 16.41
C GLU A 231 -4.06 4.15 16.28
N ILE A 232 -3.02 4.89 15.94
CA ILE A 232 -3.13 6.33 15.66
C ILE A 232 -4.08 6.57 14.48
N ILE A 233 -3.92 5.83 13.38
CA ILE A 233 -4.78 5.96 12.20
C ILE A 233 -6.24 5.69 12.56
N LYS A 234 -6.49 4.64 13.33
CA LYS A 234 -7.84 4.30 13.80
C LYS A 234 -8.45 5.40 14.67
N LYS A 235 -7.63 6.03 15.52
CA LYS A 235 -8.05 7.15 16.39
C LYS A 235 -8.41 8.38 15.55
N VAL A 236 -7.51 8.82 14.65
CA VAL A 236 -7.69 10.06 13.87
C VAL A 236 -8.79 9.96 12.82
N ARG A 237 -9.17 8.75 12.39
CA ARG A 237 -10.26 8.52 11.43
C ARG A 237 -11.64 8.43 12.07
N LYS A 238 -11.74 8.29 13.40
CA LYS A 238 -13.01 8.25 14.13
C LYS A 238 -13.55 9.62 14.52
N ASN A 239 -12.72 10.63 14.43
CA ASN A 239 -13.05 12.03 14.71
C ASN A 239 -13.40 12.76 13.41
#